data_2f147778ce74782fafb64307f268dd82
#
_entry.id   2f147778ce74782fafb64307f268dd82
#
_cell.length_a   1.000
_cell.length_b   1.000
_cell.length_c   1.000
_cell.angle_alpha   90.00
_cell.angle_beta   90.00
_cell.angle_gamma   90.00
#
_symmetry.space_group_name_H-M   'P 1'
#
loop_
_entity.id
_entity.type
_entity.pdbx_description
1 polymer ?
#
loop_
_entity_poly.entity_id
_entity_poly.type
_entity_poly.pdbx_seq_one_letter_code
_entity_poly.pdbx_strand_id
1 'polypeptide(L)'
;LAEITHKRRLSALGPGGLSRDRAGFEVRDVHYTHYGRLCPIESPEGPNIGLISSLCVYAKISPMGFIETPYRRVENGKVDMDNSHIHYYSAEEEEDLVAAQANTPIDGEGNFLEPDRIKAREGADFPVVTASEVDLMDVAPNQIASIAASLIPFLEHDDANRALMGSNMMRQAVPLVTSEAPIVGTGIEKDMISDSRIQIVAEGDGEVVFADATKLSLIHISEPT
;
A
#
# COMPACT_ATOMS: atom_id res chain seq x y z
N LEU A 1 4.07 5.91 -13.27
CA LEU A 1 4.54 5.04 -12.19
C LEU A 1 5.84 5.56 -11.56
N ALA A 2 6.86 5.88 -12.35
CA ALA A 2 8.16 6.36 -11.84
C ALA A 2 8.02 7.62 -10.95
N GLU A 3 7.18 8.56 -11.33
CA GLU A 3 6.92 9.77 -10.55
C GLU A 3 6.24 9.47 -9.21
N ILE A 4 5.21 8.64 -9.20
CA ILE A 4 4.47 8.26 -8.00
C ILE A 4 5.40 7.53 -7.03
N THR A 5 6.14 6.55 -7.51
CA THR A 5 7.09 5.79 -6.69
C THR A 5 8.21 6.67 -6.15
N HIS A 6 8.66 7.68 -6.91
CA HIS A 6 9.65 8.64 -6.44
C HIS A 6 9.14 9.50 -5.29
N LYS A 7 7.88 9.97 -5.36
CA LYS A 7 7.26 10.78 -4.30
C LYS A 7 7.03 10.00 -2.99
N ARG A 8 6.90 8.68 -3.07
CA ARG A 8 6.67 7.78 -1.93
C ARG A 8 7.93 7.06 -1.43
N ARG A 9 9.10 7.50 -1.86
CA ARG A 9 10.39 6.90 -1.52
C ARG A 9 10.94 7.48 -0.23
N LEU A 10 11.49 6.60 0.60
CA LEU A 10 12.19 6.95 1.83
C LEU A 10 13.67 6.56 1.71
N SER A 11 14.55 7.42 2.19
CA SER A 11 16.00 7.17 2.18
C SER A 11 16.58 7.27 3.57
N ALA A 12 17.38 6.30 3.96
CA ALA A 12 18.17 6.34 5.18
C ALA A 12 19.48 7.13 5.02
N LEU A 13 19.82 7.55 3.79
CA LEU A 13 21.04 8.28 3.46
C LEU A 13 20.84 9.77 3.54
N GLY A 14 21.93 10.50 3.75
CA GLY A 14 21.94 11.96 3.68
C GLY A 14 22.27 12.64 5.02
N PRO A 15 22.10 13.97 5.11
CA PRO A 15 22.37 14.73 6.34
C PRO A 15 21.49 14.22 7.50
N GLY A 16 22.12 13.83 8.61
CA GLY A 16 21.43 13.24 9.77
C GLY A 16 21.10 11.75 9.62
N GLY A 17 21.40 11.13 8.48
CA GLY A 17 21.23 9.71 8.21
C GLY A 17 22.53 8.91 8.23
N LEU A 18 22.46 7.72 7.61
CA LEU A 18 23.59 6.80 7.51
C LEU A 18 24.45 7.08 6.27
N SER A 19 25.71 6.67 6.33
CA SER A 19 26.56 6.53 5.15
C SER A 19 26.55 5.06 4.68
N ARG A 20 26.75 4.84 3.36
CA ARG A 20 26.76 3.49 2.78
C ARG A 20 27.76 2.56 3.44
N ASP A 21 28.92 3.09 3.77
CA ASP A 21 30.04 2.31 4.33
C ASP A 21 29.82 1.92 5.80
N ARG A 22 28.98 2.65 6.51
CA ARG A 22 28.62 2.40 7.90
C ARG A 22 27.35 1.60 8.08
N ALA A 23 26.58 1.38 7.00
CA ALA A 23 25.35 0.62 7.04
C ALA A 23 25.63 -0.89 7.00
N GLY A 24 25.47 -1.56 8.14
CA GLY A 24 25.54 -3.01 8.28
C GLY A 24 24.26 -3.71 7.78
N PHE A 25 24.21 -5.03 7.98
CA PHE A 25 23.04 -5.82 7.60
C PHE A 25 21.81 -5.46 8.42
N GLU A 26 21.93 -5.16 9.68
CA GLU A 26 20.82 -4.85 10.60
C GLU A 26 19.91 -3.72 10.11
N VAL A 27 20.51 -2.65 9.53
CA VAL A 27 19.75 -1.51 9.01
C VAL A 27 19.17 -1.74 7.61
N ARG A 28 19.59 -2.80 6.92
CA ARG A 28 19.15 -3.19 5.57
C ARG A 28 18.10 -4.29 5.59
N ASP A 29 17.95 -4.99 6.71
CA ASP A 29 17.01 -6.09 6.87
C ASP A 29 15.57 -5.58 7.03
N VAL A 30 14.63 -6.47 6.74
CA VAL A 30 13.22 -6.25 6.97
C VAL A 30 12.89 -6.55 8.43
N HIS A 31 12.35 -5.57 9.12
CA HIS A 31 11.88 -5.71 10.49
C HIS A 31 10.36 -5.98 10.51
N TYR A 32 9.83 -6.65 11.54
CA TYR A 32 8.38 -6.91 11.64
C TYR A 32 7.53 -5.64 11.64
N THR A 33 8.05 -4.52 12.17
CA THR A 33 7.38 -3.21 12.14
C THR A 33 7.24 -2.60 10.74
N HIS A 34 7.89 -3.17 9.72
CA HIS A 34 7.73 -2.76 8.32
C HIS A 34 6.37 -3.17 7.73
N TYR A 35 5.69 -4.12 8.39
CA TYR A 35 4.42 -4.64 7.91
C TYR A 35 3.41 -3.50 7.66
N GLY A 36 2.87 -3.43 6.44
CA GLY A 36 1.92 -2.40 6.03
C GLY A 36 2.50 -0.98 5.91
N ARG A 37 3.75 -0.75 6.27
CA ARG A 37 4.42 0.58 6.27
C ARG A 37 5.47 0.70 5.19
N LEU A 38 6.44 -0.20 5.18
CA LEU A 38 7.53 -0.24 4.20
C LEU A 38 7.47 -1.54 3.40
N CYS A 39 7.52 -1.43 2.09
CA CYS A 39 7.49 -2.59 1.20
C CYS A 39 8.79 -3.40 1.35
N PRO A 40 8.70 -4.71 1.61
CA PRO A 40 9.89 -5.56 1.72
C PRO A 40 10.53 -5.89 0.38
N ILE A 41 9.82 -5.67 -0.72
CA ILE A 41 10.23 -6.08 -2.08
C ILE A 41 10.85 -4.91 -2.84
N GLU A 42 10.26 -3.71 -2.79
CA GLU A 42 10.72 -2.57 -3.55
C GLU A 42 11.90 -1.89 -2.91
N SER A 43 13.10 -2.17 -3.43
CA SER A 43 14.37 -1.57 -3.04
C SER A 43 15.29 -1.48 -4.25
N PRO A 44 16.26 -0.56 -4.30
CA PRO A 44 17.27 -0.55 -5.35
C PRO A 44 18.13 -1.81 -5.32
N GLU A 45 18.64 -2.18 -6.49
CA GLU A 45 19.71 -3.17 -6.61
C GLU A 45 21.08 -2.52 -6.34
N GLY A 46 22.00 -3.26 -5.77
CA GLY A 46 23.37 -2.80 -5.54
C GLY A 46 23.63 -2.21 -4.14
N PRO A 47 24.55 -1.22 -4.00
CA PRO A 47 25.06 -0.78 -2.69
C PRO A 47 24.01 -0.08 -1.81
N ASN A 48 22.91 0.38 -2.37
CA ASN A 48 21.83 1.04 -1.65
C ASN A 48 20.68 0.08 -1.24
N ILE A 49 20.83 -1.22 -1.45
CA ILE A 49 19.80 -2.19 -1.07
C ILE A 49 19.47 -2.07 0.42
N GLY A 50 18.18 -2.05 0.75
CA GLY A 50 17.68 -1.89 2.11
C GLY A 50 17.81 -0.49 2.71
N LEU A 51 18.57 0.42 2.12
CA LEU A 51 18.73 1.81 2.59
C LEU A 51 17.74 2.78 1.95
N ILE A 52 17.19 2.40 0.82
CA ILE A 52 16.13 3.13 0.13
C ILE A 52 14.92 2.23 0.06
N SER A 53 13.82 2.67 0.65
CA SER A 53 12.57 1.92 0.76
C SER A 53 11.42 2.71 0.17
N SER A 54 10.32 2.04 -0.09
CA SER A 54 9.08 2.67 -0.56
C SER A 54 7.95 2.41 0.43
N LEU A 55 7.06 3.38 0.59
CA LEU A 55 5.85 3.23 1.39
C LEU A 55 4.92 2.18 0.77
N CYS A 56 4.29 1.38 1.62
CA CYS A 56 3.18 0.51 1.21
C CYS A 56 1.98 1.30 0.69
N VAL A 57 1.12 0.65 -0.08
CA VAL A 57 0.00 1.30 -0.80
C VAL A 57 -0.85 2.17 0.13
N TYR A 58 -1.26 1.62 1.28
CA TYR A 58 -2.15 2.31 2.22
C TYR A 58 -1.43 3.04 3.34
N ALA A 59 -0.10 2.99 3.40
CA ALA A 59 0.67 3.68 4.43
C ALA A 59 0.56 5.19 4.31
N LYS A 60 0.43 5.86 5.45
CA LYS A 60 0.41 7.31 5.61
C LYS A 60 1.51 7.75 6.56
N ILE A 61 1.87 9.02 6.49
CA ILE A 61 2.78 9.66 7.44
C ILE A 61 1.94 10.57 8.32
N SER A 62 1.99 10.35 9.63
CA SER A 62 1.30 11.19 10.61
C SER A 62 1.88 12.60 10.65
N PRO A 63 1.17 13.59 11.22
CA PRO A 63 1.71 14.94 11.43
C PRO A 63 2.98 14.97 12.29
N MET A 64 3.18 13.95 13.12
CA MET A 64 4.36 13.77 13.95
C MET A 64 5.54 13.09 13.24
N GLY A 65 5.34 12.62 11.99
CA GLY A 65 6.36 11.98 11.18
C GLY A 65 6.45 10.45 11.29
N PHE A 66 5.55 9.80 12.03
CA PHE A 66 5.47 8.34 12.09
C PHE A 66 4.73 7.76 10.89
N ILE A 67 5.15 6.56 10.46
CA ILE A 67 4.46 5.84 9.39
C ILE A 67 3.35 5.00 10.03
N GLU A 68 2.14 5.20 9.56
CA GLU A 68 0.93 4.53 10.04
C GLU A 68 0.34 3.63 8.95
N THR A 69 -0.28 2.53 9.37
CA THR A 69 -0.99 1.59 8.50
C THR A 69 -2.42 1.41 8.95
N PRO A 70 -3.39 1.20 8.01
CA PRO A 70 -4.79 1.08 8.37
C PRO A 70 -5.15 -0.33 8.84
N TYR A 71 -6.04 -0.39 9.83
CA TYR A 71 -6.64 -1.62 10.34
C TYR A 71 -8.14 -1.43 10.59
N ARG A 72 -8.87 -2.54 10.51
CA ARG A 72 -10.24 -2.65 11.02
C ARG A 72 -10.19 -3.09 12.47
N ARG A 73 -11.00 -2.51 13.31
CA ARG A 73 -11.15 -2.95 14.71
C ARG A 73 -12.00 -4.21 14.80
N VAL A 74 -11.65 -5.06 15.75
CA VAL A 74 -12.41 -6.23 16.10
C VAL A 74 -12.89 -6.06 17.56
N GLU A 75 -14.19 -6.10 17.77
CA GLU A 75 -14.79 -6.00 19.10
C GLU A 75 -15.61 -7.26 19.39
N ASN A 76 -15.26 -7.97 20.45
CA ASN A 76 -15.92 -9.21 20.87
C ASN A 76 -15.98 -10.28 19.74
N GLY A 77 -14.93 -10.41 18.95
CA GLY A 77 -14.87 -11.36 17.85
C GLY A 77 -15.65 -10.95 16.59
N LYS A 78 -16.08 -9.70 16.52
CA LYS A 78 -16.76 -9.13 15.38
C LYS A 78 -15.96 -8.01 14.76
N VAL A 79 -15.69 -8.12 13.44
CA VAL A 79 -14.95 -7.13 12.64
C VAL A 79 -15.88 -5.98 12.26
N ASP A 80 -15.42 -4.76 12.43
CA ASP A 80 -16.13 -3.58 11.93
C ASP A 80 -15.97 -3.49 10.41
N MET A 81 -17.06 -3.69 9.70
CA MET A 81 -17.09 -3.70 8.22
C MET A 81 -17.27 -2.31 7.61
N ASP A 82 -17.52 -1.28 8.42
CA ASP A 82 -17.69 0.08 7.92
C ASP A 82 -16.33 0.69 7.52
N ASN A 83 -16.21 1.07 6.25
CA ASN A 83 -15.00 1.71 5.73
C ASN A 83 -14.73 3.10 6.32
N SER A 84 -15.72 3.73 6.94
CA SER A 84 -15.55 5.02 7.64
C SER A 84 -14.82 4.88 8.98
N HIS A 85 -14.80 3.67 9.55
CA HIS A 85 -14.20 3.36 10.84
C HIS A 85 -12.81 2.71 10.74
N ILE A 86 -12.13 2.87 9.60
CA ILE A 86 -10.76 2.40 9.47
C ILE A 86 -9.83 3.31 10.28
N HIS A 87 -9.07 2.71 11.19
CA HIS A 87 -8.11 3.39 12.04
C HIS A 87 -6.67 3.16 11.56
N TYR A 88 -5.85 4.20 11.69
CA TYR A 88 -4.43 4.14 11.38
C TYR A 88 -3.63 4.00 12.66
N TYR A 89 -2.71 3.05 12.68
CA TYR A 89 -1.87 2.73 13.82
C TYR A 89 -0.40 2.89 13.47
N SER A 90 0.36 3.51 14.38
CA SER A 90 1.83 3.49 14.36
C SER A 90 2.35 2.12 14.78
N ALA A 91 3.65 1.88 14.59
CA ALA A 91 4.25 0.60 14.99
C ALA A 91 4.22 0.37 16.50
N GLU A 92 4.36 1.45 17.28
CA GLU A 92 4.31 1.41 18.75
C GLU A 92 2.91 1.06 19.28
N GLU A 93 1.88 1.65 18.67
CA GLU A 93 0.48 1.38 19.05
C GLU A 93 0.02 -0.04 18.68
N GLU A 94 0.65 -0.64 17.64
CA GLU A 94 0.32 -1.97 17.15
C GLU A 94 1.04 -3.08 17.91
N GLU A 95 2.16 -2.79 18.60
CA GLU A 95 3.08 -3.79 19.13
C GLU A 95 2.41 -4.81 20.06
N ASP A 96 1.48 -4.34 20.90
CA ASP A 96 0.76 -5.15 21.87
C ASP A 96 -0.60 -5.67 21.36
N LEU A 97 -0.93 -5.46 20.09
CA LEU A 97 -2.22 -5.81 19.51
C LEU A 97 -2.12 -7.04 18.60
N VAL A 98 -3.15 -7.88 18.66
CA VAL A 98 -3.26 -9.09 17.83
C VAL A 98 -4.04 -8.77 16.55
N ALA A 99 -3.36 -8.87 15.40
CA ALA A 99 -3.91 -8.55 14.10
C ALA A 99 -4.20 -9.81 13.27
N ALA A 100 -5.45 -10.01 12.87
CA ALA A 100 -5.85 -11.08 11.95
C ALA A 100 -5.53 -10.71 10.49
N GLN A 101 -5.27 -11.72 9.66
CA GLN A 101 -5.00 -11.54 8.23
C GLN A 101 -6.27 -11.14 7.47
N ALA A 102 -6.13 -10.31 6.43
CA ALA A 102 -7.25 -9.86 5.59
C ALA A 102 -8.00 -10.98 4.85
N ASN A 103 -7.36 -12.12 4.63
CA ASN A 103 -7.96 -13.29 3.97
C ASN A 103 -8.67 -14.25 4.94
N THR A 104 -8.75 -13.92 6.24
CA THR A 104 -9.50 -14.71 7.21
C THR A 104 -10.98 -14.72 6.82
N PRO A 105 -11.63 -15.90 6.72
CA PRO A 105 -13.01 -15.98 6.31
C PRO A 105 -13.96 -15.39 7.36
N ILE A 106 -14.75 -14.42 6.92
CA ILE A 106 -15.78 -13.74 7.73
C ILE A 106 -17.13 -13.85 7.04
N ASP A 107 -18.21 -13.77 7.80
CA ASP A 107 -19.57 -13.69 7.27
C ASP A 107 -19.93 -12.23 6.87
N GLY A 108 -21.14 -12.05 6.30
CA GLY A 108 -21.63 -10.72 5.90
C GLY A 108 -21.92 -9.78 7.06
N GLU A 109 -21.91 -10.25 8.28
CA GLU A 109 -22.11 -9.46 9.52
C GLU A 109 -20.79 -9.12 10.22
N GLY A 110 -19.66 -9.63 9.72
CA GLY A 110 -18.32 -9.40 10.26
C GLY A 110 -17.88 -10.43 11.32
N ASN A 111 -18.59 -11.56 11.50
CA ASN A 111 -18.15 -12.60 12.41
C ASN A 111 -17.19 -13.56 11.72
N PHE A 112 -16.20 -14.06 12.45
CA PHE A 112 -15.28 -15.07 11.93
C PHE A 112 -16.00 -16.41 11.77
N LEU A 113 -15.84 -17.06 10.58
CA LEU A 113 -16.43 -18.37 10.31
C LEU A 113 -15.79 -19.50 11.12
N GLU A 114 -14.49 -19.36 11.44
CA GLU A 114 -13.73 -20.30 12.25
C GLU A 114 -13.19 -19.58 13.50
N PRO A 115 -14.02 -19.37 14.54
CA PRO A 115 -13.66 -18.53 15.68
C PRO A 115 -12.55 -19.11 16.58
N ASP A 116 -12.30 -20.41 16.50
CA ASP A 116 -11.32 -21.10 17.35
C ASP A 116 -9.91 -21.19 16.74
N ARG A 117 -9.74 -20.84 15.45
CA ARG A 117 -8.48 -21.01 14.71
C ARG A 117 -8.22 -19.86 13.73
N ILE A 118 -7.91 -18.72 14.26
CA ILE A 118 -7.55 -17.54 13.46
C ILE A 118 -6.03 -17.41 13.43
N LYS A 119 -5.47 -17.34 12.20
CA LYS A 119 -4.06 -16.99 12.03
C LYS A 119 -3.92 -15.50 12.26
N ALA A 120 -3.18 -15.14 13.26
CA ALA A 120 -2.94 -13.75 13.63
C ALA A 120 -1.43 -13.44 13.64
N ARG A 121 -1.13 -12.18 13.78
CA ARG A 121 0.20 -11.63 13.95
C ARG A 121 0.22 -10.84 15.26
N GLU A 122 1.21 -11.13 16.09
CA GLU A 122 1.47 -10.43 17.36
C GLU A 122 2.97 -10.09 17.39
N GLY A 123 3.31 -8.82 17.16
CA GLY A 123 4.70 -8.40 17.00
C GLY A 123 5.43 -9.19 15.90
N ALA A 124 6.43 -9.96 16.27
CA ALA A 124 7.23 -10.80 15.36
C ALA A 124 6.68 -12.22 15.18
N ASP A 125 5.73 -12.66 15.99
CA ASP A 125 5.21 -14.01 16.02
C ASP A 125 3.89 -14.15 15.23
N PHE A 126 3.57 -15.39 14.84
CA PHE A 126 2.36 -15.73 14.08
C PHE A 126 1.56 -16.81 14.83
N PRO A 127 0.92 -16.45 15.96
CA PRO A 127 0.11 -17.39 16.72
C PRO A 127 -1.19 -17.75 16.00
N VAL A 128 -1.77 -18.86 16.43
CA VAL A 128 -3.17 -19.22 16.13
C VAL A 128 -3.99 -18.92 17.36
N VAL A 129 -4.91 -17.99 17.25
CA VAL A 129 -5.69 -17.42 18.37
C VAL A 129 -7.17 -17.64 18.17
N THR A 130 -7.94 -17.39 19.23
CA THR A 130 -9.41 -17.38 19.19
C THR A 130 -9.93 -15.99 18.79
N ALA A 131 -11.17 -15.92 18.28
CA ALA A 131 -11.79 -14.66 17.86
C ALA A 131 -11.88 -13.60 18.96
N SER A 132 -11.89 -14.03 20.23
CA SER A 132 -11.95 -13.12 21.39
C SER A 132 -10.60 -12.46 21.71
N GLU A 133 -9.50 -12.99 21.18
CA GLU A 133 -8.15 -12.48 21.39
C GLU A 133 -7.70 -11.55 20.25
N VAL A 134 -8.48 -11.47 19.16
CA VAL A 134 -8.17 -10.62 18.01
C VAL A 134 -8.65 -9.20 18.26
N ASP A 135 -7.75 -8.24 18.16
CA ASP A 135 -8.03 -6.81 18.33
C ASP A 135 -8.20 -6.08 17.00
N LEU A 136 -7.42 -6.48 15.99
CA LEU A 136 -7.34 -5.84 14.69
C LEU A 136 -7.49 -6.84 13.56
N MET A 137 -7.87 -6.34 12.38
CA MET A 137 -7.84 -7.11 11.13
C MET A 137 -7.26 -6.26 10.01
N ASP A 138 -6.40 -6.85 9.18
CA ASP A 138 -5.85 -6.19 7.99
C ASP A 138 -6.98 -5.76 7.03
N VAL A 139 -6.83 -4.60 6.41
CA VAL A 139 -7.83 -4.07 5.46
C VAL A 139 -7.83 -4.85 4.15
N ALA A 140 -6.65 -5.16 3.62
CA ALA A 140 -6.49 -5.87 2.35
C ALA A 140 -5.17 -6.64 2.30
N PRO A 141 -5.09 -7.75 1.53
CA PRO A 141 -3.87 -8.55 1.42
C PRO A 141 -2.69 -7.79 0.78
N ASN A 142 -2.96 -6.85 -0.13
CA ASN A 142 -1.94 -6.03 -0.79
C ASN A 142 -1.39 -4.89 0.08
N GLN A 143 -1.84 -4.79 1.32
CA GLN A 143 -1.39 -3.80 2.29
C GLN A 143 0.13 -3.84 2.53
N ILE A 144 0.76 -5.00 2.40
CA ILE A 144 2.20 -5.20 2.60
C ILE A 144 3.07 -4.72 1.44
N ALA A 145 2.48 -4.49 0.28
CA ALA A 145 3.20 -4.17 -0.95
C ALA A 145 3.17 -2.68 -1.26
N SER A 146 4.21 -2.18 -1.93
CA SER A 146 4.22 -0.84 -2.53
C SER A 146 3.36 -0.80 -3.78
N ILE A 147 3.15 0.39 -4.35
CA ILE A 147 2.41 0.56 -5.59
C ILE A 147 3.05 -0.24 -6.74
N ALA A 148 4.37 -0.17 -6.90
CA ALA A 148 5.06 -0.92 -7.95
C ALA A 148 4.94 -2.44 -7.74
N ALA A 149 5.11 -2.93 -6.52
CA ALA A 149 4.95 -4.34 -6.20
C ALA A 149 3.50 -4.82 -6.39
N SER A 150 2.52 -3.99 -6.06
CA SER A 150 1.09 -4.31 -6.23
C SER A 150 0.63 -4.39 -7.69
N LEU A 151 1.41 -3.89 -8.63
CA LEU A 151 1.16 -4.00 -10.07
C LEU A 151 1.68 -5.31 -10.68
N ILE A 152 2.42 -6.13 -9.93
CA ILE A 152 2.93 -7.41 -10.41
C ILE A 152 1.82 -8.46 -10.27
N PRO A 153 1.30 -9.01 -11.38
CA PRO A 153 0.31 -10.07 -11.31
C PRO A 153 0.93 -11.35 -10.74
N PHE A 154 0.18 -12.08 -9.92
CA PHE A 154 0.62 -13.32 -9.26
C PHE A 154 1.89 -13.17 -8.43
N LEU A 155 2.05 -12.03 -7.77
CA LEU A 155 3.22 -11.71 -6.94
C LEU A 155 3.54 -12.79 -5.90
N GLU A 156 2.52 -13.42 -5.33
CA GLU A 156 2.64 -14.48 -4.32
C GLU A 156 3.33 -15.75 -4.83
N HIS A 157 3.42 -15.93 -6.13
CA HIS A 157 4.10 -17.07 -6.78
C HIS A 157 5.52 -16.77 -7.23
N ASP A 158 5.94 -15.49 -7.12
CA ASP A 158 7.27 -15.05 -7.54
C ASP A 158 8.27 -15.10 -6.39
N ASP A 159 9.53 -15.40 -6.73
CA ASP A 159 10.64 -15.22 -5.79
C ASP A 159 10.86 -13.72 -5.49
N ALA A 160 11.16 -13.39 -4.24
CA ALA A 160 11.33 -12.01 -3.79
C ALA A 160 12.41 -11.24 -4.58
N ASN A 161 13.51 -11.90 -4.95
CA ASN A 161 14.56 -11.29 -5.75
C ASN A 161 14.07 -10.92 -7.15
N ARG A 162 13.26 -11.78 -7.79
CA ARG A 162 12.70 -11.51 -9.11
C ARG A 162 11.60 -10.43 -9.06
N ALA A 163 10.80 -10.42 -8.01
CA ALA A 163 9.83 -9.35 -7.78
C ALA A 163 10.50 -7.98 -7.57
N LEU A 164 11.63 -7.93 -6.85
CA LEU A 164 12.44 -6.72 -6.70
C LEU A 164 12.93 -6.22 -8.07
N MET A 165 13.52 -7.10 -8.87
CA MET A 165 13.98 -6.75 -10.22
C MET A 165 12.82 -6.25 -11.10
N GLY A 166 11.68 -6.94 -11.10
CA GLY A 166 10.48 -6.59 -11.84
C GLY A 166 9.91 -5.23 -11.45
N SER A 167 9.83 -4.91 -10.17
CA SER A 167 9.37 -3.61 -9.67
C SER A 167 10.29 -2.48 -10.12
N ASN A 168 11.61 -2.72 -10.12
CA ASN A 168 12.59 -1.76 -10.63
C ASN A 168 12.46 -1.54 -12.15
N MET A 169 12.25 -2.62 -12.92
CA MET A 169 12.08 -2.54 -14.38
C MET A 169 10.81 -1.82 -14.80
N MET A 170 9.69 -1.99 -14.10
CA MET A 170 8.44 -1.29 -14.42
C MET A 170 8.58 0.23 -14.40
N ARG A 171 9.46 0.77 -13.56
CA ARG A 171 9.73 2.22 -13.51
C ARG A 171 10.53 2.74 -14.71
N GLN A 172 11.16 1.87 -15.47
CA GLN A 172 11.98 2.19 -16.66
C GLN A 172 11.18 2.04 -17.96
N ALA A 173 9.88 1.71 -17.87
CA ALA A 173 9.03 1.52 -19.03
C ALA A 173 8.90 2.81 -19.86
N VAL A 174 9.03 2.67 -21.18
CA VAL A 174 8.85 3.77 -22.14
C VAL A 174 7.36 3.86 -22.51
N PRO A 175 6.74 5.05 -22.45
CA PRO A 175 5.37 5.23 -22.89
C PRO A 175 5.20 4.86 -24.37
N LEU A 176 4.13 4.13 -24.68
CA LEU A 176 3.79 3.77 -26.06
C LEU A 176 3.09 4.96 -26.76
N VAL A 177 3.24 5.04 -28.08
CA VAL A 177 2.52 6.05 -28.92
C VAL A 177 1.01 5.85 -28.79
N THR A 178 0.56 4.59 -28.82
CA THR A 178 -0.82 4.22 -28.50
C THR A 178 -0.80 3.36 -27.25
N SER A 179 -1.45 3.83 -26.18
CA SER A 179 -1.52 3.11 -24.93
C SER A 179 -2.51 1.95 -25.02
N GLU A 180 -2.12 0.81 -24.49
CA GLU A 180 -2.97 -0.38 -24.39
C GLU A 180 -3.11 -0.80 -22.92
N ALA A 181 -4.28 -1.30 -22.56
CA ALA A 181 -4.49 -1.89 -21.25
C ALA A 181 -3.76 -3.24 -21.15
N PRO A 182 -3.17 -3.60 -20.00
CA PRO A 182 -2.57 -4.92 -19.83
C PRO A 182 -3.65 -6.01 -19.91
N ILE A 183 -3.33 -7.14 -20.59
CA ILE A 183 -4.25 -8.28 -20.68
C ILE A 183 -4.49 -8.90 -19.31
N VAL A 184 -3.45 -8.96 -18.48
CA VAL A 184 -3.53 -9.43 -17.09
C VAL A 184 -3.10 -8.28 -16.19
N GLY A 185 -4.02 -7.81 -15.35
CA GLY A 185 -3.80 -6.76 -14.37
C GLY A 185 -4.15 -7.21 -12.96
N THR A 186 -3.81 -6.40 -11.98
CA THR A 186 -4.09 -6.65 -10.56
C THR A 186 -5.35 -5.95 -10.05
N GLY A 187 -5.91 -5.02 -10.84
CA GLY A 187 -7.07 -4.20 -10.47
C GLY A 187 -6.73 -2.89 -9.76
N ILE A 188 -5.51 -2.72 -9.27
CA ILE A 188 -5.08 -1.50 -8.58
C ILE A 188 -4.74 -0.36 -9.55
N GLU A 189 -4.60 -0.65 -10.83
CA GLU A 189 -4.15 0.31 -11.85
C GLU A 189 -5.05 1.53 -11.92
N LYS A 190 -6.37 1.32 -11.88
CA LYS A 190 -7.36 2.40 -11.95
C LYS A 190 -7.28 3.30 -10.72
N ASP A 191 -7.27 2.69 -9.54
CA ASP A 191 -7.23 3.42 -8.28
C ASP A 191 -5.92 4.20 -8.12
N MET A 192 -4.80 3.58 -8.50
CA MET A 192 -3.49 4.23 -8.51
C MET A 192 -3.47 5.48 -9.40
N ILE A 193 -4.03 5.41 -10.60
CA ILE A 193 -4.04 6.54 -11.54
C ILE A 193 -4.97 7.65 -11.02
N SER A 194 -6.15 7.28 -10.51
CA SER A 194 -7.11 8.22 -9.94
C SER A 194 -6.52 8.97 -8.74
N ASP A 195 -5.94 8.25 -7.79
CA ASP A 195 -5.42 8.81 -6.55
C ASP A 195 -4.09 9.56 -6.73
N SER A 196 -3.36 9.27 -7.81
CA SER A 196 -2.10 9.95 -8.13
C SER A 196 -2.25 11.45 -8.42
N ARG A 197 -3.46 11.89 -8.77
CA ARG A 197 -3.78 13.27 -9.20
C ARG A 197 -2.91 13.79 -10.36
N ILE A 198 -2.35 12.88 -11.15
CA ILE A 198 -1.60 13.23 -12.37
C ILE A 198 -2.55 13.60 -13.50
N GLN A 199 -3.74 13.00 -13.50
CA GLN A 199 -4.80 13.33 -14.45
C GLN A 199 -5.60 14.55 -13.95
N ILE A 200 -5.93 15.43 -14.88
CA ILE A 200 -6.89 16.50 -14.64
C ILE A 200 -8.28 15.90 -14.90
N VAL A 201 -9.08 15.81 -13.87
CA VAL A 201 -10.45 15.27 -13.92
C VAL A 201 -11.43 16.42 -13.84
N ALA A 202 -12.52 16.37 -14.60
CA ALA A 202 -13.60 17.34 -14.50
C ALA A 202 -14.25 17.26 -13.12
N GLU A 203 -14.54 18.40 -12.49
CA GLU A 203 -15.15 18.46 -11.16
C GLU A 203 -16.65 18.16 -11.16
N GLY A 204 -17.27 18.15 -12.34
CA GLY A 204 -18.69 17.85 -12.53
C GLY A 204 -19.04 17.58 -13.98
N ASP A 205 -20.29 17.28 -14.22
CA ASP A 205 -20.83 17.08 -15.57
C ASP A 205 -20.79 18.38 -16.36
N GLY A 206 -20.36 18.30 -17.62
CA GLY A 206 -20.20 19.48 -18.45
C GLY A 206 -20.12 19.17 -19.94
N GLU A 207 -20.20 20.21 -20.76
CA GLU A 207 -20.04 20.13 -22.22
C GLU A 207 -18.70 20.73 -22.65
N VAL A 208 -17.99 19.99 -23.51
CA VAL A 208 -16.71 20.47 -24.10
C VAL A 208 -17.01 21.49 -25.20
N VAL A 209 -16.64 22.73 -24.95
CA VAL A 209 -16.86 23.84 -25.88
C VAL A 209 -15.70 24.04 -26.83
N PHE A 210 -14.50 23.79 -26.34
CA PHE A 210 -13.27 23.96 -27.11
C PHE A 210 -12.25 22.92 -26.70
N ALA A 211 -11.61 22.28 -27.67
CA ALA A 211 -10.51 21.34 -27.46
C ALA A 211 -9.37 21.60 -28.43
N ASP A 212 -8.18 21.79 -27.92
CA ASP A 212 -6.91 21.94 -28.64
C ASP A 212 -5.84 21.09 -27.97
N ALA A 213 -4.68 20.94 -28.57
CA ALA A 213 -3.55 20.17 -28.04
C ALA A 213 -3.07 20.64 -26.65
N THR A 214 -3.31 21.91 -26.33
CA THR A 214 -2.83 22.54 -25.08
C THR A 214 -3.95 23.03 -24.16
N LYS A 215 -5.19 23.10 -24.63
CA LYS A 215 -6.31 23.70 -23.90
C LYS A 215 -7.60 22.95 -24.15
N LEU A 216 -8.30 22.63 -23.05
CA LEU A 216 -9.65 22.12 -23.05
C LEU A 216 -10.53 23.09 -22.26
N SER A 217 -11.64 23.56 -22.85
CA SER A 217 -12.62 24.42 -22.18
C SER A 217 -13.91 23.65 -21.96
N LEU A 218 -14.37 23.61 -20.70
CA LEU A 218 -15.62 22.98 -20.30
C LEU A 218 -16.60 24.03 -19.78
N ILE A 219 -17.87 23.91 -20.12
CA ILE A 219 -18.98 24.61 -19.46
C ILE A 219 -19.65 23.59 -18.56
N HIS A 220 -19.64 23.84 -17.24
CA HIS A 220 -20.39 23.03 -16.29
C HIS A 220 -21.88 23.36 -16.44
N ILE A 221 -22.70 22.34 -16.64
CA ILE A 221 -24.15 22.46 -16.63
C ILE A 221 -24.55 22.47 -15.16
N SER A 222 -24.74 23.67 -14.60
CA SER A 222 -25.41 23.81 -13.31
C SER A 222 -26.89 23.59 -13.51
N GLU A 223 -27.51 22.66 -12.80
CA GLU A 223 -28.97 22.57 -12.74
C GLU A 223 -29.51 23.91 -12.25
N PRO A 224 -30.53 24.48 -12.93
CA PRO A 224 -31.16 25.69 -12.44
C PRO A 224 -31.83 25.39 -11.10
N THR A 225 -31.41 26.06 -10.05
CA THR A 225 -32.02 26.07 -8.72
C THR A 225 -33.43 26.68 -8.79
#